data_f55d8a2f1e5a4ae4036ba6febb1c9b07
#
_entry.id   f55d8a2f1e5a4ae4036ba6febb1c9b07
#
_cell.length_a   1.000
_cell.length_b   1.000
_cell.length_c   1.000
_cell.angle_alpha   90.00
_cell.angle_beta   90.00
_cell.angle_gamma   90.00
#
_symmetry.space_group_name_H-M   'P 1'
#
loop_
_entity.id
_entity.type
_entity.pdbx_description
1 polymer ?
#
loop_
_entity_poly.entity_id
_entity_poly.type
_entity_poly.pdbx_seq_one_letter_code
_entity_poly.pdbx_strand_id
1 'polypeptide(L)'
;MIDPVTAIAGATAAYNAIKKGISVGKDLQDMGTQLSKWAGSMADLQFAEKQQAKPPWYKVLGGGVESEAMEIFAARKKAESMRKELKDYISVMYGPSHWDEILRIEAELRKQKKEHEHRRIEIKQAILEWSAGLGLFIVCVGALFGFVWIGTR
;
A
#
# COMPACT_ATOMS: atom_id res chain seq x y z
N MET A 1 -6.86 4.13 1.90
CA MET A 1 -6.68 3.54 0.56
C MET A 1 -5.50 4.26 -0.09
N ILE A 2 -4.51 3.54 -0.60
CA ILE A 2 -3.40 4.18 -1.32
C ILE A 2 -3.86 4.32 -2.76
N ASP A 3 -3.92 5.57 -3.22
CA ASP A 3 -4.29 5.89 -4.59
C ASP A 3 -3.09 5.66 -5.53
N PRO A 4 -3.23 4.92 -6.65
CA PRO A 4 -2.15 4.67 -7.60
C PRO A 4 -1.57 5.95 -8.20
N VAL A 5 -2.39 6.98 -8.37
CA VAL A 5 -1.95 8.29 -8.88
C VAL A 5 -1.01 8.97 -7.89
N THR A 6 -1.34 8.94 -6.61
CA THR A 6 -0.48 9.48 -5.54
C THR A 6 0.82 8.69 -5.43
N ALA A 7 0.76 7.35 -5.52
CA ALA A 7 1.93 6.49 -5.48
C ALA A 7 2.90 6.78 -6.65
N ILE A 8 2.39 6.91 -7.88
CA ILE A 8 3.23 7.20 -9.05
C ILE A 8 3.78 8.65 -9.02
N ALA A 9 3.04 9.60 -8.45
CA ALA A 9 3.53 10.96 -8.26
C ALA A 9 4.71 10.98 -7.26
N GLY A 10 4.59 10.27 -6.14
CA GLY A 10 5.66 10.10 -5.16
C GLY A 10 6.91 9.42 -5.75
N ALA A 11 6.71 8.35 -6.52
CA ALA A 11 7.78 7.66 -7.24
C ALA A 11 8.48 8.61 -8.25
N THR A 12 7.71 9.40 -9.00
CA THR A 12 8.26 10.35 -9.98
C THR A 12 9.08 11.45 -9.31
N ALA A 13 8.61 12.01 -8.19
CA ALA A 13 9.33 13.02 -7.44
C ALA A 13 10.66 12.47 -6.88
N ALA A 14 10.63 11.28 -6.30
CA ALA A 14 11.83 10.62 -5.79
C ALA A 14 12.81 10.26 -6.91
N TYR A 15 12.33 9.74 -8.04
CA TYR A 15 13.12 9.44 -9.24
C TYR A 15 13.85 10.68 -9.75
N ASN A 16 13.15 11.81 -9.90
CA ASN A 16 13.75 13.05 -10.35
C ASN A 16 14.83 13.56 -9.39
N ALA A 17 14.60 13.40 -8.07
CA ALA A 17 15.58 13.78 -7.07
C ALA A 17 16.84 12.89 -7.13
N ILE A 18 16.69 11.58 -7.36
CA ILE A 18 17.81 10.65 -7.57
C ILE A 18 18.57 11.03 -8.84
N LYS A 19 17.88 11.21 -9.95
CA LYS A 19 18.50 11.61 -11.23
C LYS A 19 19.29 12.92 -11.11
N LYS A 20 18.75 13.91 -10.40
CA LYS A 20 19.45 15.15 -10.09
C LYS A 20 20.68 14.91 -9.19
N GLY A 21 20.56 14.04 -8.19
CA GLY A 21 21.69 13.65 -7.33
C GLY A 21 22.83 13.03 -8.14
N ILE A 22 22.53 12.09 -9.02
CA ILE A 22 23.51 11.44 -9.91
C ILE A 22 24.16 12.48 -10.84
N SER A 23 23.38 13.39 -11.43
CA SER A 23 23.90 14.40 -12.35
C SER A 23 24.88 15.40 -11.70
N VAL A 24 24.80 15.60 -10.38
CA VAL A 24 25.73 16.44 -9.61
C VAL A 24 26.82 15.63 -8.89
N GLY A 25 26.94 14.34 -9.19
CA GLY A 25 28.00 13.46 -8.67
C GLY A 25 27.84 13.07 -7.20
N LYS A 26 26.61 13.01 -6.67
CA LYS A 26 26.37 12.54 -5.32
C LYS A 26 26.57 11.02 -5.21
N ASP A 27 27.08 10.58 -4.08
CA ASP A 27 27.17 9.15 -3.77
C ASP A 27 25.78 8.54 -3.47
N LEU A 28 25.65 7.23 -3.66
CA LEU A 28 24.39 6.50 -3.39
C LEU A 28 23.96 6.63 -1.93
N GLN A 29 24.90 6.71 -0.99
CA GLN A 29 24.61 6.89 0.43
C GLN A 29 23.92 8.23 0.70
N ASP A 30 24.35 9.30 0.04
CA ASP A 30 23.73 10.62 0.16
C ASP A 30 22.32 10.67 -0.43
N MET A 31 22.00 9.74 -1.33
CA MET A 31 20.68 9.58 -1.95
C MET A 31 19.81 8.53 -1.28
N GLY A 32 20.25 7.92 -0.17
CA GLY A 32 19.55 6.85 0.52
C GLY A 32 18.09 7.18 0.88
N THR A 33 17.83 8.41 1.30
CA THR A 33 16.45 8.88 1.60
C THR A 33 15.57 8.91 0.34
N GLN A 34 16.09 9.36 -0.79
CA GLN A 34 15.37 9.43 -2.06
C GLN A 34 15.12 8.03 -2.62
N LEU A 35 16.11 7.15 -2.53
CA LEU A 35 16.00 5.74 -2.91
C LEU A 35 14.95 5.02 -2.07
N SER A 36 14.94 5.24 -0.76
CA SER A 36 13.92 4.67 0.14
C SER A 36 12.52 5.19 -0.17
N LYS A 37 12.36 6.49 -0.44
CA LYS A 37 11.07 7.07 -0.86
C LYS A 37 10.60 6.49 -2.19
N TRP A 38 11.50 6.35 -3.16
CA TRP A 38 11.19 5.73 -4.44
C TRP A 38 10.74 4.28 -4.27
N ALA A 39 11.51 3.46 -3.55
CA ALA A 39 11.17 2.08 -3.27
C ALA A 39 9.83 1.93 -2.52
N GLY A 40 9.58 2.83 -1.56
CA GLY A 40 8.32 2.90 -0.83
C GLY A 40 7.13 3.19 -1.75
N SER A 41 7.25 4.19 -2.62
CA SER A 41 6.21 4.55 -3.59
C SER A 41 5.96 3.45 -4.64
N MET A 42 7.01 2.74 -5.07
CA MET A 42 6.89 1.59 -5.96
C MET A 42 6.16 0.42 -5.28
N ALA A 43 6.43 0.19 -4.00
CA ALA A 43 5.71 -0.80 -3.21
C ALA A 43 4.23 -0.41 -3.03
N ASP A 44 3.92 0.88 -2.82
CA ASP A 44 2.55 1.40 -2.73
C ASP A 44 1.78 1.22 -4.04
N LEU A 45 2.41 1.48 -5.19
CA LEU A 45 1.80 1.27 -6.49
C LEU A 45 1.43 -0.19 -6.72
N GLN A 46 2.35 -1.12 -6.45
CA GLN A 46 2.08 -2.56 -6.58
C GLN A 46 0.98 -3.04 -5.64
N PHE A 47 0.89 -2.41 -4.49
CA PHE A 47 -0.15 -2.70 -3.51
C PHE A 47 -1.50 -2.21 -4.00
N ALA A 48 -1.59 -0.97 -4.51
CA ALA A 48 -2.80 -0.42 -5.12
C ALA A 48 -3.30 -1.28 -6.28
N GLU A 49 -2.40 -1.75 -7.17
CA GLU A 49 -2.73 -2.69 -8.25
C GLU A 49 -3.40 -3.97 -7.74
N LYS A 50 -2.88 -4.56 -6.66
CA LYS A 50 -3.44 -5.80 -6.09
C LYS A 50 -4.80 -5.61 -5.45
N GLN A 51 -5.04 -4.47 -4.83
CA GLN A 51 -6.34 -4.15 -4.24
C GLN A 51 -7.41 -3.95 -5.32
N GLN A 52 -7.05 -3.35 -6.45
CA GLN A 52 -7.98 -3.09 -7.54
C GLN A 52 -8.20 -4.30 -8.46
N ALA A 53 -7.33 -5.29 -8.43
CA ALA A 53 -7.54 -6.56 -9.13
C ALA A 53 -8.78 -7.34 -8.64
N LYS A 54 -9.35 -6.94 -7.48
CA LYS A 54 -10.61 -7.47 -6.93
C LYS A 54 -11.55 -6.31 -6.58
N PRO A 55 -12.14 -5.63 -7.57
CA PRO A 55 -13.08 -4.55 -7.29
C PRO A 55 -14.32 -5.11 -6.57
N PRO A 56 -14.85 -4.40 -5.56
CA PRO A 56 -16.11 -4.78 -4.94
C PRO A 56 -17.25 -4.71 -5.98
N TRP A 57 -18.22 -5.63 -5.88
CA TRP A 57 -19.31 -5.84 -6.84
C TRP A 57 -20.10 -4.56 -7.20
N TYR A 58 -20.22 -3.61 -6.26
CA TYR A 58 -20.91 -2.34 -6.48
C TYR A 58 -20.13 -1.37 -7.40
N LYS A 59 -18.80 -1.48 -7.49
CA LYS A 59 -17.98 -0.69 -8.43
C LYS A 59 -18.12 -1.19 -9.86
N VAL A 60 -18.33 -2.50 -10.05
CA VAL A 60 -18.50 -3.12 -11.37
C VAL A 60 -19.79 -2.63 -12.04
N LEU A 61 -20.84 -2.37 -11.26
CA LEU A 61 -22.14 -1.88 -11.75
C LEU A 61 -22.15 -0.38 -12.09
N GLY A 62 -21.17 0.39 -11.58
CA GLY A 62 -21.13 1.87 -11.72
C GLY A 62 -20.33 2.40 -12.91
N GLY A 63 -19.77 1.57 -13.79
CA GLY A 63 -19.07 1.98 -15.02
C GLY A 63 -17.73 2.71 -14.83
N GLY A 64 -17.23 2.88 -13.59
CA GLY A 64 -15.97 3.58 -13.30
C GLY A 64 -14.71 2.71 -13.37
N VAL A 65 -14.86 1.41 -13.59
CA VAL A 65 -13.75 0.43 -13.51
C VAL A 65 -12.76 0.59 -14.68
N GLU A 66 -13.26 0.97 -15.86
CA GLU A 66 -12.42 1.10 -17.05
C GLU A 66 -11.45 2.28 -16.94
N SER A 67 -11.91 3.44 -16.47
CA SER A 67 -11.06 4.62 -16.27
C SER A 67 -9.99 4.36 -15.22
N GLU A 68 -10.37 3.77 -14.08
CA GLU A 68 -9.46 3.41 -13.00
C GLU A 68 -8.41 2.38 -13.45
N ALA A 69 -8.82 1.39 -14.26
CA ALA A 69 -7.90 0.40 -14.83
C ALA A 69 -6.89 1.01 -15.82
N MET A 70 -7.30 1.98 -16.63
CA MET A 70 -6.41 2.70 -17.55
C MET A 70 -5.40 3.58 -16.80
N GLU A 71 -5.82 4.24 -15.72
CA GLU A 71 -4.92 5.02 -14.86
C GLU A 71 -3.84 4.13 -14.23
N ILE A 72 -4.22 2.96 -13.73
CA ILE A 72 -3.26 1.99 -13.18
C ILE A 72 -2.31 1.50 -14.25
N PHE A 73 -2.82 1.16 -15.42
CA PHE A 73 -1.99 0.72 -16.53
C PHE A 73 -0.96 1.79 -16.92
N ALA A 74 -1.38 3.05 -17.04
CA ALA A 74 -0.49 4.17 -17.33
C ALA A 74 0.55 4.37 -16.21
N ALA A 75 0.13 4.33 -14.94
CA ALA A 75 1.02 4.43 -13.79
C ALA A 75 2.06 3.30 -13.77
N ARG A 76 1.63 2.07 -14.05
CA ARG A 76 2.51 0.89 -14.16
C ARG A 76 3.55 1.05 -15.27
N LYS A 77 3.12 1.45 -16.45
CA LYS A 77 4.04 1.67 -17.59
C LYS A 77 5.08 2.75 -17.27
N LYS A 78 4.65 3.83 -16.65
CA LYS A 78 5.55 4.89 -16.20
C LYS A 78 6.53 4.38 -15.13
N ALA A 79 6.05 3.57 -14.16
CA ALA A 79 6.89 2.97 -13.14
C ALA A 79 7.94 2.01 -13.73
N GLU A 80 7.56 1.18 -14.70
CA GLU A 80 8.47 0.28 -15.43
C GLU A 80 9.56 1.06 -16.16
N SER A 81 9.20 2.16 -16.85
CA SER A 81 10.15 3.03 -17.54
C SER A 81 11.15 3.65 -16.56
N MET A 82 10.66 4.27 -15.48
CA MET A 82 11.52 4.86 -14.44
C MET A 82 12.45 3.83 -13.80
N ARG A 83 11.96 2.60 -13.56
CA ARG A 83 12.77 1.51 -13.00
C ARG A 83 13.89 1.11 -13.94
N LYS A 84 13.61 0.99 -15.24
CA LYS A 84 14.60 0.65 -16.25
C LYS A 84 15.68 1.73 -16.35
N GLU A 85 15.27 2.98 -16.49
CA GLU A 85 16.19 4.10 -16.56
C GLU A 85 17.08 4.20 -15.30
N LEU A 86 16.48 4.06 -14.11
CA LEU A 86 17.21 4.13 -12.85
C LEU A 86 18.22 2.99 -12.72
N LYS A 87 17.83 1.78 -13.15
CA LYS A 87 18.74 0.64 -13.21
C LYS A 87 19.95 0.94 -14.09
N ASP A 88 19.70 1.45 -15.31
CA ASP A 88 20.75 1.76 -16.26
C ASP A 88 21.70 2.83 -15.70
N TYR A 89 21.16 3.92 -15.13
CA TYR A 89 21.96 4.97 -14.50
C TYR A 89 22.82 4.44 -13.34
N ILE A 90 22.22 3.71 -12.41
CA ILE A 90 22.94 3.20 -11.24
C ILE A 90 23.97 2.16 -11.64
N SER A 91 23.62 1.26 -12.57
CA SER A 91 24.55 0.21 -13.02
C SER A 91 25.76 0.77 -13.74
N VAL A 92 25.60 1.85 -14.51
CA VAL A 92 26.69 2.51 -15.26
C VAL A 92 27.56 3.34 -14.32
N MET A 93 26.96 4.10 -13.39
CA MET A 93 27.70 5.05 -12.55
C MET A 93 28.32 4.43 -11.30
N TYR A 94 27.63 3.45 -10.69
CA TYR A 94 28.02 2.88 -9.39
C TYR A 94 28.25 1.37 -9.43
N GLY A 95 27.89 0.72 -10.53
CA GLY A 95 28.01 -0.72 -10.70
C GLY A 95 26.71 -1.50 -10.46
N PRO A 96 26.60 -2.70 -11.06
CA PRO A 96 25.37 -3.49 -11.04
C PRO A 96 24.99 -4.02 -9.65
N SER A 97 25.96 -4.25 -8.77
CA SER A 97 25.72 -4.75 -7.40
C SER A 97 24.85 -3.80 -6.55
N HIS A 98 24.98 -2.51 -6.75
CA HIS A 98 24.18 -1.49 -6.03
C HIS A 98 22.69 -1.51 -6.45
N TRP A 99 22.41 -1.89 -7.67
CA TRP A 99 21.04 -2.10 -8.10
C TRP A 99 20.36 -3.26 -7.37
N ASP A 100 21.06 -4.36 -7.18
CA ASP A 100 20.57 -5.52 -6.46
C ASP A 100 20.28 -5.20 -4.98
N GLU A 101 21.11 -4.35 -4.37
CA GLU A 101 20.88 -3.85 -3.01
C GLU A 101 19.60 -3.02 -2.91
N ILE A 102 19.34 -2.14 -3.87
CA ILE A 102 18.10 -1.35 -3.93
C ILE A 102 16.87 -2.26 -4.08
N LEU A 103 16.97 -3.32 -4.91
CA LEU A 103 15.90 -4.30 -5.04
C LEU A 103 15.63 -5.08 -3.74
N ARG A 104 16.67 -5.37 -2.95
CA ARG A 104 16.51 -5.99 -1.63
C ARG A 104 15.78 -5.07 -0.66
N ILE A 105 16.15 -3.79 -0.60
CA ILE A 105 15.46 -2.78 0.22
C ILE A 105 13.98 -2.67 -0.22
N GLU A 106 13.70 -2.62 -1.50
CA GLU A 106 12.32 -2.59 -2.02
C GLU A 106 11.53 -3.84 -1.61
N ALA A 107 12.15 -5.02 -1.67
CA ALA A 107 11.51 -6.27 -1.27
C ALA A 107 11.19 -6.30 0.24
N GLU A 108 12.08 -5.77 1.06
CA GLU A 108 11.90 -5.68 2.49
C GLU A 108 10.78 -4.70 2.88
N LEU A 109 10.74 -3.52 2.27
CA LEU A 109 9.65 -2.56 2.44
C LEU A 109 8.28 -3.14 2.05
N ARG A 110 8.24 -3.93 0.98
CA ARG A 110 7.03 -4.67 0.57
C ARG A 110 6.58 -5.68 1.61
N LYS A 111 7.53 -6.41 2.21
CA LYS A 111 7.25 -7.39 3.26
C LYS A 111 6.68 -6.70 4.50
N GLN A 112 7.32 -5.63 4.97
CA GLN A 112 6.87 -4.85 6.11
C GLN A 112 5.45 -4.30 5.90
N LYS A 113 5.14 -3.76 4.71
CA LYS A 113 3.79 -3.27 4.39
C LYS A 113 2.74 -4.37 4.44
N LYS A 114 3.03 -5.57 3.95
CA LYS A 114 2.12 -6.72 4.05
C LYS A 114 1.87 -7.13 5.51
N GLU A 115 2.91 -7.17 6.34
CA GLU A 115 2.78 -7.51 7.76
C GLU A 115 1.92 -6.50 8.51
N HIS A 116 2.08 -5.21 8.23
CA HIS A 116 1.24 -4.17 8.81
C HIS A 116 -0.23 -4.28 8.40
N GLU A 117 -0.51 -4.74 7.19
CA GLU A 117 -1.90 -4.96 6.76
C GLU A 117 -2.52 -6.18 7.40
N HIS A 118 -1.81 -7.30 7.48
CA HIS A 118 -2.30 -8.48 8.18
C HIS A 118 -2.68 -8.14 9.62
N ARG A 119 -1.85 -7.40 10.34
CA ARG A 119 -2.17 -6.95 11.71
C ARG A 119 -3.42 -6.05 11.77
N ARG A 120 -3.63 -5.18 10.78
CA ARG A 120 -4.83 -4.32 10.73
C ARG A 120 -6.11 -5.14 10.48
N ILE A 121 -6.03 -6.20 9.69
CA ILE A 121 -7.17 -7.09 9.41
C ILE A 121 -7.49 -7.90 10.66
N GLU A 122 -6.50 -8.46 11.34
CA GLU A 122 -6.67 -9.21 12.59
C GLU A 122 -7.30 -8.36 13.68
N ILE A 123 -6.84 -7.11 13.86
CA ILE A 123 -7.42 -6.18 14.84
C ILE A 123 -8.88 -5.86 14.51
N LYS A 124 -9.23 -5.66 13.24
CA LYS A 124 -10.62 -5.40 12.82
C LYS A 124 -11.51 -6.61 13.05
N GLN A 125 -11.03 -7.82 12.78
CA GLN A 125 -11.78 -9.04 13.05
C GLN A 125 -11.99 -9.25 14.56
N ALA A 126 -10.96 -9.06 15.37
CA ALA A 126 -11.07 -9.13 16.81
C ALA A 126 -12.08 -8.11 17.39
N ILE A 127 -12.06 -6.87 16.90
CA ILE A 127 -13.02 -5.84 17.31
C ILE A 127 -14.45 -6.22 16.91
N LEU A 128 -14.66 -6.81 15.72
CA LEU A 128 -15.97 -7.25 15.27
C LEU A 128 -16.51 -8.41 16.12
N GLU A 129 -15.68 -9.37 16.46
CA GLU A 129 -16.03 -10.51 17.32
C GLU A 129 -16.38 -10.04 18.75
N TRP A 130 -15.58 -9.13 19.31
CA TRP A 130 -15.84 -8.56 20.63
C TRP A 130 -17.10 -7.70 20.66
N SER A 131 -17.38 -6.92 19.63
CA SER A 131 -18.59 -6.09 19.54
C SER A 131 -19.85 -6.95 19.39
N ALA A 132 -19.80 -8.04 18.62
CA ALA A 132 -20.90 -8.98 18.48
C ALA A 132 -21.20 -9.70 19.82
N GLY A 133 -20.16 -10.15 20.54
CA GLY A 133 -20.29 -10.76 21.85
C GLY A 133 -20.89 -9.82 22.90
N LEU A 134 -20.44 -8.56 22.92
CA LEU A 134 -20.96 -7.54 23.84
C LEU A 134 -22.42 -7.20 23.55
N GLY A 135 -22.80 -7.09 22.27
CA GLY A 135 -24.19 -6.88 21.85
C GLY A 135 -25.12 -8.00 22.28
N LEU A 136 -24.70 -9.25 22.11
CA LEU A 136 -25.47 -10.41 22.53
C LEU A 136 -25.64 -10.46 24.06
N PHE A 137 -24.60 -10.11 24.81
CA PHE A 137 -24.64 -10.05 26.27
C PHE A 137 -25.65 -8.99 26.77
N ILE A 138 -25.67 -7.79 26.18
CA ILE A 138 -26.61 -6.73 26.53
C ILE A 138 -28.06 -7.16 26.26
N VAL A 139 -28.31 -7.84 25.13
CA VAL A 139 -29.65 -8.38 24.80
C VAL A 139 -30.10 -9.42 25.82
N CYS A 140 -29.22 -10.35 26.20
CA CYS A 140 -29.53 -11.37 27.21
C CYS A 140 -29.84 -10.76 28.59
N VAL A 141 -29.03 -9.79 29.02
CA VAL A 141 -29.26 -9.12 30.31
C VAL A 141 -30.58 -8.31 30.28
N GLY A 142 -30.86 -7.62 29.18
CA GLY A 142 -32.13 -6.90 28.99
C GLY A 142 -33.35 -7.83 29.00
N ALA A 143 -33.26 -9.00 28.37
CA ALA A 143 -34.31 -10.01 28.39
C ALA A 143 -34.57 -10.57 29.80
N LEU A 144 -33.52 -10.84 30.56
CA LEU A 144 -33.65 -11.30 31.97
C LEU A 144 -34.30 -10.23 32.86
N PHE A 145 -33.91 -8.98 32.71
CA PHE A 145 -34.50 -7.86 33.46
C PHE A 145 -35.97 -7.65 33.08
N GLY A 146 -36.33 -7.75 31.81
CA GLY A 146 -37.71 -7.68 31.34
C GLY A 146 -38.58 -8.84 31.89
N PHE A 147 -38.04 -10.05 31.94
CA PHE A 147 -38.75 -11.21 32.47
C PHE A 147 -39.01 -11.09 33.98
N VAL A 148 -38.03 -10.62 34.75
CA VAL A 148 -38.19 -10.35 36.19
C VAL A 148 -39.23 -9.24 36.45
N TRP A 149 -39.22 -8.18 35.64
CA TRP A 149 -40.14 -7.06 35.79
C TRP A 149 -41.60 -7.46 35.51
N ILE A 150 -41.82 -8.33 34.50
CA ILE A 150 -43.16 -8.85 34.20
C ILE A 150 -43.66 -9.83 35.29
N GLY A 151 -42.76 -10.63 35.87
CA GLY A 151 -43.11 -11.61 36.93
C GLY A 151 -43.35 -10.98 38.30
N THR A 152 -42.91 -9.72 38.51
CA THR A 152 -43.10 -8.97 39.78
C THR A 152 -44.31 -8.03 39.76
N ARG A 153 -45.07 -7.96 38.66
CA ARG A 153 -46.28 -7.11 38.52
C ARG A 153 -47.52 -7.98 38.51
#